data_d5a4227f9266dd877cdfc1cc64686660
#
_entry.id   d5a4227f9266dd877cdfc1cc64686660
#
_cell.length_a   1.000
_cell.length_b   1.000
_cell.length_c   1.000
_cell.angle_alpha   90.00
_cell.angle_beta   90.00
_cell.angle_gamma   90.00
#
_symmetry.space_group_name_H-M   'P 1'
#
loop_
_entity.id
_entity.type
_entity.pdbx_description
1 polymer ?
#
loop_
_entity_poly.entity_id
_entity_poly.type
_entity_poly.pdbx_seq_one_letter_code
_entity_poly.pdbx_strand_id
1 'polypeptide(L)'
;RSVFSRSGFTKGYFDGRIDREMFGYRQKEDVTSAAGVLGELARLYDRENPLVPVSMRLEARAAQPTRLTVSDRDGHTFTVEGSVPQAAINKPTTPERAAQNLGKTGGTPFYADEMDCDLDDGLMIPASELNALRREALEQLTAARSDVQSHAFTDRAQRAFPRTRDRKIP
;
A
#
# COMPACT_ATOMS: atom_id res chain seq x y z
N ARG A 1 -17.57 15.52 -11.00
CA ARG A 1 -17.89 16.79 -11.67
C ARG A 1 -17.08 17.94 -11.08
N SER A 2 -16.98 18.06 -9.77
CA SER A 2 -16.27 19.12 -9.06
C SER A 2 -14.74 19.15 -9.27
N VAL A 3 -14.16 18.08 -9.81
CA VAL A 3 -12.72 17.98 -10.09
C VAL A 3 -12.34 18.58 -11.46
N PHE A 4 -13.33 18.74 -12.34
CA PHE A 4 -13.08 19.25 -13.69
C PHE A 4 -13.08 20.78 -13.72
N SER A 5 -12.03 21.35 -14.27
CA SER A 5 -11.88 22.80 -14.43
C SER A 5 -12.70 23.42 -15.57
N ARG A 6 -13.59 22.64 -16.16
CA ARG A 6 -14.47 23.08 -17.24
C ARG A 6 -15.87 22.55 -17.02
N SER A 7 -16.89 23.39 -17.24
CA SER A 7 -18.28 22.99 -17.11
C SER A 7 -18.78 22.27 -18.37
N GLY A 8 -19.74 21.36 -18.12
CA GLY A 8 -20.47 20.65 -19.15
C GLY A 8 -19.84 19.34 -19.58
N PHE A 9 -20.67 18.52 -20.17
CA PHE A 9 -20.29 17.30 -20.89
C PHE A 9 -20.60 17.52 -22.36
N THR A 10 -19.69 17.05 -23.20
CA THR A 10 -19.90 17.12 -24.65
C THR A 10 -20.36 15.77 -25.18
N LYS A 11 -21.23 15.80 -26.17
CA LYS A 11 -21.66 14.61 -26.92
C LYS A 11 -20.95 14.49 -28.27
N GLY A 12 -19.99 15.39 -28.55
CA GLY A 12 -19.37 15.51 -29.85
C GLY A 12 -18.83 14.19 -30.42
N TYR A 13 -18.15 13.39 -29.60
CA TYR A 13 -17.66 12.07 -30.02
C TYR A 13 -18.79 11.09 -30.32
N PHE A 14 -19.87 11.14 -29.56
CA PHE A 14 -21.02 10.28 -29.79
C PHE A 14 -21.79 10.66 -31.05
N ASP A 15 -21.93 11.96 -31.30
CA ASP A 15 -22.63 12.49 -32.45
C ASP A 15 -21.76 12.60 -33.72
N GLY A 16 -20.47 12.25 -33.63
CA GLY A 16 -19.50 12.38 -34.73
C GLY A 16 -19.15 13.83 -35.09
N ARG A 17 -19.47 14.80 -34.24
CA ARG A 17 -19.17 16.22 -34.42
C ARG A 17 -17.91 16.58 -33.68
N ILE A 18 -16.84 16.81 -34.40
CA ILE A 18 -15.55 17.26 -33.82
C ILE A 18 -15.46 18.77 -34.04
N ASP A 19 -16.00 19.54 -33.13
CA ASP A 19 -16.00 20.99 -33.17
C ASP A 19 -15.50 21.62 -31.86
N ARG A 20 -15.54 22.95 -31.80
CA ARG A 20 -15.04 23.73 -30.69
C ARG A 20 -15.84 23.48 -29.40
N GLU A 21 -17.10 23.06 -29.51
CA GLU A 21 -17.97 22.78 -28.35
C GLU A 21 -17.55 21.53 -27.57
N MET A 22 -16.76 20.64 -28.18
CA MET A 22 -16.20 19.46 -27.52
C MET A 22 -15.29 19.80 -26.33
N PHE A 23 -14.69 20.97 -26.34
CA PHE A 23 -13.70 21.33 -25.30
C PHE A 23 -14.30 21.94 -24.04
N GLY A 24 -15.63 22.18 -24.01
CA GLY A 24 -16.32 22.84 -22.92
C GLY A 24 -15.80 24.27 -22.68
N TYR A 25 -16.44 24.98 -21.79
CA TYR A 25 -16.06 26.34 -21.41
C TYR A 25 -15.47 26.35 -20.01
N ARG A 26 -14.36 27.08 -19.84
CA ARG A 26 -13.76 27.32 -18.54
C ARG A 26 -14.33 28.60 -17.96
N GLN A 27 -15.04 28.47 -16.86
CA GLN A 27 -15.56 29.61 -16.11
C GLN A 27 -14.74 29.82 -14.82
N LYS A 28 -14.78 31.01 -14.26
CA LYS A 28 -14.06 31.35 -13.02
C LYS A 28 -14.58 30.52 -11.84
N GLU A 29 -15.87 30.27 -11.83
CA GLU A 29 -16.55 29.47 -10.81
C GLU A 29 -16.11 28.01 -10.82
N ASP A 30 -15.84 27.44 -12.01
CA ASP A 30 -15.33 26.07 -12.14
C ASP A 30 -13.94 25.91 -11.51
N VAL A 31 -13.09 26.91 -11.67
CA VAL A 31 -11.74 26.91 -11.07
C VAL A 31 -11.83 27.05 -9.55
N THR A 32 -12.70 27.93 -9.07
CA THR A 32 -12.86 28.18 -7.64
C THR A 32 -13.44 26.96 -6.92
N SER A 33 -14.44 26.32 -7.49
CA SER A 33 -15.05 25.10 -6.91
C SER A 33 -14.09 23.90 -6.93
N ALA A 34 -13.25 23.80 -7.96
CA ALA A 34 -12.26 22.71 -8.08
C ALA A 34 -11.10 22.88 -7.07
N ALA A 35 -10.73 24.11 -6.73
CA ALA A 35 -9.58 24.38 -5.86
C ALA A 35 -9.71 23.74 -4.47
N GLY A 36 -10.90 23.78 -3.87
CA GLY A 36 -11.16 23.16 -2.57
C GLY A 36 -11.04 21.63 -2.63
N VAL A 37 -11.67 21.02 -3.63
CA VAL A 37 -11.65 19.56 -3.81
C VAL A 37 -10.26 19.06 -4.17
N LEU A 38 -9.49 19.79 -4.98
CA LEU A 38 -8.11 19.43 -5.30
C LEU A 38 -7.20 19.45 -4.08
N GLY A 39 -7.41 20.41 -3.15
CA GLY A 39 -6.68 20.45 -1.89
C GLY A 39 -6.97 19.25 -0.99
N GLU A 40 -8.23 18.80 -0.93
CA GLU A 40 -8.61 17.59 -0.19
C GLU A 40 -8.05 16.33 -0.84
N LEU A 41 -8.11 16.23 -2.17
CA LEU A 41 -7.52 15.11 -2.91
C LEU A 41 -6.01 15.05 -2.73
N ALA A 42 -5.31 16.18 -2.78
CA ALA A 42 -3.86 16.22 -2.54
C ALA A 42 -3.50 15.63 -1.17
N ARG A 43 -4.26 15.95 -0.12
CA ARG A 43 -4.04 15.41 1.23
C ARG A 43 -4.22 13.90 1.33
N LEU A 44 -5.03 13.30 0.46
CA LEU A 44 -5.19 11.83 0.42
C LEU A 44 -3.93 11.13 -0.08
N TYR A 45 -3.11 11.83 -0.87
CA TYR A 45 -1.86 11.31 -1.43
C TYR A 45 -0.61 11.76 -0.67
N ASP A 46 -0.75 12.66 0.31
CA ASP A 46 0.38 13.11 1.15
C ASP A 46 0.90 12.00 2.07
N ARG A 47 0.09 11.00 2.34
CA ARG A 47 0.44 9.86 3.18
C ARG A 47 -0.05 8.58 2.53
N GLU A 48 0.79 7.56 2.59
CA GLU A 48 0.40 6.23 2.18
C GLU A 48 -0.74 5.71 3.07
N ASN A 49 -1.84 5.27 2.46
CA ASN A 49 -2.92 4.63 3.19
C ASN A 49 -2.55 3.15 3.40
N PRO A 50 -2.36 2.70 4.65
CA PRO A 50 -2.10 1.30 4.92
C PRO A 50 -3.36 0.48 4.62
N LEU A 51 -3.28 -0.36 3.59
CA LEU A 51 -4.41 -1.17 3.12
C LEU A 51 -4.15 -2.68 3.29
N VAL A 52 -2.92 -3.07 3.53
CA VAL A 52 -2.53 -4.48 3.62
C VAL A 52 -2.44 -4.90 5.09
N PRO A 53 -3.34 -5.78 5.56
CA PRO A 53 -3.26 -6.31 6.91
C PRO A 53 -2.08 -7.27 7.03
N VAL A 54 -1.34 -7.16 8.13
CA VAL A 54 -0.25 -8.06 8.49
C VAL A 54 -0.40 -8.55 9.92
N SER A 55 -0.13 -9.83 10.13
CA SER A 55 0.01 -10.42 11.45
C SER A 55 1.48 -10.44 11.81
N MET A 56 1.81 -10.04 13.05
CA MET A 56 3.17 -9.99 13.54
C MET A 56 3.30 -10.82 14.81
N ARG A 57 4.32 -11.69 14.87
CA ARG A 57 4.66 -12.47 16.05
C ARG A 57 6.09 -12.20 16.46
N LEU A 58 6.27 -11.66 17.67
CA LEU A 58 7.57 -11.42 18.29
C LEU A 58 7.84 -12.52 19.31
N GLU A 59 8.97 -13.16 19.19
CA GLU A 59 9.47 -14.15 20.13
C GLU A 59 10.83 -13.69 20.68
N ALA A 60 10.95 -13.64 22.01
CA ALA A 60 12.22 -13.33 22.66
C ALA A 60 12.44 -14.22 23.87
N ARG A 61 13.52 -14.99 23.83
CA ARG A 61 13.93 -15.91 24.86
C ARG A 61 15.30 -15.55 25.41
N ALA A 62 15.53 -15.86 26.67
CA ALA A 62 16.85 -15.69 27.26
C ALA A 62 17.92 -16.48 26.47
N ALA A 63 19.03 -15.83 26.18
CA ALA A 63 20.17 -16.42 25.45
C ALA A 63 19.87 -16.90 24.00
N GLN A 64 18.75 -16.47 23.40
CA GLN A 64 18.40 -16.74 22.03
C GLN A 64 18.18 -15.43 21.26
N PRO A 65 18.43 -15.38 19.93
CA PRO A 65 18.11 -14.21 19.12
C PRO A 65 16.62 -13.88 19.18
N THR A 66 16.29 -12.60 19.26
CA THR A 66 14.92 -12.12 19.13
C THR A 66 14.43 -12.41 17.71
N ARG A 67 13.22 -12.95 17.57
CA ARG A 67 12.62 -13.27 16.27
C ARG A 67 11.35 -12.48 16.05
N LEU A 68 11.25 -11.87 14.90
CA LEU A 68 10.00 -11.26 14.42
C LEU A 68 9.53 -11.97 13.16
N THR A 69 8.37 -12.60 13.24
CA THR A 69 7.69 -13.19 12.08
C THR A 69 6.56 -12.28 11.64
N VAL A 70 6.52 -11.95 10.37
CA VAL A 70 5.46 -11.15 9.73
C VAL A 70 4.82 -11.97 8.63
N SER A 71 3.50 -12.01 8.60
CA SER A 71 2.75 -12.69 7.56
C SER A 71 1.60 -11.83 7.05
N ASP A 72 1.29 -11.96 5.75
CA ASP A 72 0.12 -11.35 5.13
C ASP A 72 -0.98 -12.40 4.87
N ARG A 73 -2.14 -11.94 4.38
CA ARG A 73 -3.25 -12.83 4.02
C ARG A 73 -3.06 -13.54 2.69
N ASP A 74 -2.05 -13.16 1.90
CA ASP A 74 -1.74 -13.75 0.60
C ASP A 74 -0.75 -14.93 0.72
N GLY A 75 -0.32 -15.26 1.95
CA GLY A 75 0.52 -16.41 2.26
C GLY A 75 2.01 -16.12 2.29
N HIS A 76 2.43 -14.86 2.18
CA HIS A 76 3.83 -14.50 2.37
C HIS A 76 4.14 -14.45 3.87
N THR A 77 5.24 -15.10 4.27
CA THR A 77 5.70 -15.11 5.65
C THR A 77 7.20 -14.94 5.69
N PHE A 78 7.67 -14.00 6.50
CA PHE A 78 9.08 -13.70 6.68
C PHE A 78 9.41 -13.67 8.17
N THR A 79 10.56 -14.25 8.51
CA THR A 79 11.09 -14.22 9.87
C THR A 79 12.46 -13.54 9.85
N VAL A 80 12.62 -12.53 10.68
CA VAL A 80 13.86 -11.78 10.85
C VAL A 80 14.39 -12.03 12.25
N GLU A 81 15.69 -12.22 12.35
CA GLU A 81 16.39 -12.42 13.62
C GLU A 81 17.16 -11.18 14.03
N GLY A 82 16.99 -10.78 15.27
CA GLY A 82 17.74 -9.69 15.88
C GLY A 82 18.83 -10.16 16.83
N SER A 83 19.26 -9.24 17.70
CA SER A 83 20.23 -9.55 18.73
C SER A 83 19.63 -10.41 19.86
N VAL A 84 20.51 -11.01 20.65
CA VAL A 84 20.11 -11.70 21.89
C VAL A 84 19.68 -10.65 22.91
N PRO A 85 18.46 -10.73 23.46
CA PRO A 85 17.98 -9.76 24.43
C PRO A 85 18.79 -9.84 25.73
N GLN A 86 19.00 -8.70 26.35
CA GLN A 86 19.72 -8.62 27.61
C GLN A 86 18.78 -8.71 28.82
N ALA A 87 19.28 -9.13 29.92
CA ALA A 87 18.52 -9.03 31.18
C ALA A 87 18.28 -7.56 31.54
N ALA A 88 17.06 -7.22 31.89
CA ALA A 88 16.70 -5.86 32.25
C ALA A 88 17.31 -5.45 33.59
N ILE A 89 18.03 -4.33 33.60
CA ILE A 89 18.59 -3.77 34.81
C ILE A 89 17.50 -3.02 35.59
N ASN A 90 16.65 -2.24 34.90
CA ASN A 90 15.64 -1.40 35.54
C ASN A 90 14.20 -1.77 35.15
N LYS A 91 13.89 -1.69 33.82
CA LYS A 91 12.55 -1.93 33.31
C LYS A 91 12.60 -2.94 32.17
N PRO A 92 11.97 -4.11 32.35
CA PRO A 92 11.85 -5.08 31.24
C PRO A 92 10.94 -4.55 30.12
N THR A 93 11.12 -5.09 28.96
CA THR A 93 10.22 -4.84 27.83
C THR A 93 8.95 -5.66 28.06
N THR A 94 7.81 -4.98 28.14
CA THR A 94 6.51 -5.65 28.25
C THR A 94 5.97 -5.97 26.87
N PRO A 95 5.13 -7.02 26.72
CA PRO A 95 4.48 -7.36 25.45
C PRO A 95 3.72 -6.18 24.83
N GLU A 96 3.02 -5.40 25.65
CA GLU A 96 2.23 -4.25 25.20
C GLU A 96 3.14 -3.16 24.61
N ARG A 97 4.29 -2.92 25.24
CA ARG A 97 5.26 -1.92 24.78
C ARG A 97 5.95 -2.38 23.49
N ALA A 98 6.24 -3.65 23.36
CA ALA A 98 6.77 -4.26 22.15
C ALA A 98 5.75 -4.13 21.01
N ALA A 99 4.51 -4.54 21.24
CA ALA A 99 3.40 -4.41 20.29
C ALA A 99 3.19 -2.96 19.85
N GLN A 100 3.21 -2.00 20.77
CA GLN A 100 3.07 -0.59 20.44
C GLN A 100 4.20 -0.07 19.54
N ASN A 101 5.42 -0.57 19.69
CA ASN A 101 6.53 -0.18 18.84
C ASN A 101 6.47 -0.85 17.46
N LEU A 102 6.12 -2.13 17.41
CA LEU A 102 5.97 -2.89 16.17
C LEU A 102 4.77 -2.41 15.34
N GLY A 103 3.69 -1.98 15.99
CA GLY A 103 2.50 -1.46 15.32
C GLY A 103 2.68 -0.11 14.62
N LYS A 104 3.84 0.56 14.76
CA LYS A 104 4.13 1.84 14.10
C LYS A 104 4.56 1.63 12.63
N THR A 105 3.65 1.17 11.81
CA THR A 105 3.90 0.85 10.39
C THR A 105 3.80 2.04 9.44
N GLY A 106 3.72 3.27 9.95
CA GLY A 106 3.57 4.49 9.15
C GLY A 106 4.64 4.64 8.06
N GLY A 107 4.23 5.10 6.87
CA GLY A 107 5.07 5.20 5.68
C GLY A 107 5.22 3.88 4.92
N THR A 108 4.40 2.87 5.25
CA THR A 108 4.33 1.59 4.54
C THR A 108 2.88 1.29 4.14
N PRO A 109 2.63 0.44 3.14
CA PRO A 109 1.27 0.03 2.76
C PRO A 109 0.61 -0.92 3.78
N PHE A 110 1.32 -1.28 4.85
CA PHE A 110 0.89 -2.28 5.83
C PHE A 110 0.28 -1.65 7.08
N TYR A 111 -0.66 -2.37 7.69
CA TYR A 111 -1.10 -2.10 9.06
C TYR A 111 -1.10 -3.40 9.88
N ALA A 112 -0.76 -3.29 11.17
CA ALA A 112 -0.79 -4.43 12.06
C ALA A 112 -2.26 -4.77 12.39
N ASP A 113 -2.70 -5.96 11.98
CA ASP A 113 -4.05 -6.48 12.21
C ASP A 113 -4.05 -7.35 13.46
N GLU A 114 -3.08 -8.26 13.56
CA GLU A 114 -2.86 -9.12 14.71
C GLU A 114 -1.42 -8.97 15.23
N MET A 115 -1.28 -8.95 16.56
CA MET A 115 0.02 -8.80 17.21
C MET A 115 0.12 -9.79 18.37
N ASP A 116 1.05 -10.71 18.25
CA ASP A 116 1.40 -11.67 19.29
C ASP A 116 2.84 -11.42 19.78
N CYS A 117 3.03 -11.27 21.08
CA CYS A 117 4.34 -11.03 21.68
C CYS A 117 4.59 -12.03 22.80
N ASP A 118 5.43 -13.00 22.51
CA ASP A 118 5.84 -14.06 23.44
C ASP A 118 7.26 -13.78 23.96
N LEU A 119 7.36 -13.16 25.12
CA LEU A 119 8.59 -12.68 25.73
C LEU A 119 8.83 -13.37 27.06
N ASP A 120 10.06 -13.83 27.31
CA ASP A 120 10.47 -14.25 28.66
C ASP A 120 10.50 -13.04 29.62
N ASP A 121 10.20 -13.28 30.85
CA ASP A 121 10.20 -12.25 31.90
C ASP A 121 11.61 -11.68 32.12
N GLY A 122 11.66 -10.38 32.42
CA GLY A 122 12.92 -9.73 32.79
C GLY A 122 13.86 -9.45 31.63
N LEU A 123 13.42 -9.60 30.37
CA LEU A 123 14.21 -9.26 29.21
C LEU A 123 14.05 -7.79 28.81
N MET A 124 15.12 -7.21 28.30
CA MET A 124 15.12 -5.87 27.69
C MET A 124 15.49 -5.96 26.22
N ILE A 125 14.59 -5.47 25.38
CA ILE A 125 14.78 -5.29 23.94
C ILE A 125 14.74 -3.80 23.66
N PRO A 126 15.83 -3.19 23.14
CA PRO A 126 15.83 -1.78 22.79
C PRO A 126 14.76 -1.44 21.73
N ALA A 127 14.13 -0.28 21.84
CA ALA A 127 13.16 0.15 20.84
C ALA A 127 13.78 0.31 19.43
N SER A 128 15.06 0.63 19.35
CA SER A 128 15.82 0.67 18.10
C SER A 128 15.87 -0.69 17.41
N GLU A 129 16.06 -1.74 18.19
CA GLU A 129 16.07 -3.14 17.74
C GLU A 129 14.69 -3.55 17.18
N LEU A 130 13.62 -3.33 17.95
CA LEU A 130 12.26 -3.60 17.49
C LEU A 130 11.93 -2.85 16.19
N ASN A 131 12.40 -1.61 16.06
CA ASN A 131 12.21 -0.83 14.85
C ASN A 131 13.02 -1.37 13.67
N ALA A 132 14.25 -1.87 13.91
CA ALA A 132 15.07 -2.48 12.89
C ALA A 132 14.44 -3.77 12.36
N LEU A 133 14.04 -4.68 13.26
CA LEU A 133 13.34 -5.93 12.93
C LEU A 133 12.08 -5.67 12.10
N ARG A 134 11.25 -4.71 12.55
CA ARG A 134 10.04 -4.35 11.82
C ARG A 134 10.34 -3.86 10.40
N ARG A 135 11.31 -2.94 10.24
CA ARG A 135 11.67 -2.41 8.92
C ARG A 135 12.15 -3.51 8.00
N GLU A 136 13.03 -4.34 8.46
CA GLU A 136 13.59 -5.45 7.68
C GLU A 136 12.51 -6.45 7.27
N ALA A 137 11.64 -6.86 8.20
CA ALA A 137 10.55 -7.79 7.89
C ALA A 137 9.54 -7.21 6.88
N LEU A 138 9.16 -5.93 7.02
CA LEU A 138 8.24 -5.27 6.09
C LEU A 138 8.89 -4.99 4.73
N GLU A 139 10.20 -4.77 4.67
CA GLU A 139 10.95 -4.62 3.42
C GLU A 139 10.97 -5.94 2.64
N GLN A 140 11.25 -7.07 3.30
CA GLN A 140 11.19 -8.40 2.69
C GLN A 140 9.79 -8.71 2.18
N LEU A 141 8.76 -8.39 2.96
CA LEU A 141 7.36 -8.57 2.54
C LEU A 141 7.01 -7.69 1.33
N THR A 142 7.49 -6.45 1.31
CA THR A 142 7.30 -5.53 0.18
C THR A 142 7.95 -6.08 -1.09
N ALA A 143 9.19 -6.57 -0.98
CA ALA A 143 9.91 -7.15 -2.10
C ALA A 143 9.16 -8.36 -2.68
N ALA A 144 8.68 -9.27 -1.82
CA ALA A 144 7.93 -10.43 -2.25
C ALA A 144 6.60 -10.07 -2.94
N ARG A 145 5.88 -9.07 -2.41
CA ARG A 145 4.63 -8.59 -3.03
C ARG A 145 4.85 -7.84 -4.33
N SER A 146 6.02 -7.27 -4.51
CA SER A 146 6.40 -6.55 -5.74
C SER A 146 6.92 -7.48 -6.83
N ASP A 147 7.22 -8.74 -6.50
CA ASP A 147 7.67 -9.73 -7.46
C ASP A 147 6.49 -10.23 -8.30
N VAL A 148 6.21 -9.50 -9.38
CA VAL A 148 5.14 -9.86 -10.32
C VAL A 148 5.65 -10.98 -11.21
N GLN A 149 5.07 -12.17 -11.08
CA GLN A 149 5.34 -13.26 -11.99
C GLN A 149 4.98 -12.85 -13.43
N SER A 150 5.99 -12.77 -14.29
CA SER A 150 5.77 -12.53 -15.70
C SER A 150 5.05 -13.73 -16.32
N HIS A 151 3.82 -13.54 -16.76
CA HIS A 151 3.13 -14.55 -17.54
C HIS A 151 3.76 -14.61 -18.93
N ALA A 152 4.13 -15.83 -19.36
CA ALA A 152 4.58 -16.03 -20.73
C ALA A 152 3.47 -15.57 -21.69
N PHE A 153 3.79 -14.57 -22.53
CA PHE A 153 2.88 -14.11 -23.56
C PHE A 153 2.75 -15.24 -24.60
N THR A 154 1.60 -15.89 -24.62
CA THR A 154 1.25 -16.82 -25.68
C THR A 154 0.64 -15.97 -26.78
N ASP A 155 1.38 -15.79 -27.87
CA ASP A 155 0.84 -15.17 -29.09
C ASP A 155 -0.28 -16.09 -29.62
N ARG A 156 -1.47 -15.92 -29.08
CA ARG A 156 -2.66 -16.47 -29.72
C ARG A 156 -2.83 -15.68 -30.98
N ALA A 157 -2.55 -16.33 -32.11
CA ALA A 157 -2.75 -15.78 -33.44
C ALA A 157 -3.93 -14.80 -33.43
N GLN A 158 -3.64 -13.52 -33.66
CA GLN A 158 -4.65 -12.47 -33.71
C GLN A 158 -5.78 -12.99 -34.59
N ARG A 159 -6.95 -13.25 -34.02
CA ARG A 159 -8.14 -13.50 -34.79
C ARG A 159 -8.29 -12.29 -35.69
N ALA A 160 -7.96 -12.46 -36.97
CA ALA A 160 -8.21 -11.44 -37.96
C ALA A 160 -9.69 -11.09 -37.87
N PHE A 161 -9.99 -9.94 -37.30
CA PHE A 161 -11.36 -9.44 -37.33
C PHE A 161 -11.76 -9.39 -38.80
N PRO A 162 -12.86 -10.05 -39.20
CA PRO A 162 -13.31 -9.95 -40.60
C PRO A 162 -13.49 -8.47 -40.88
N ARG A 163 -12.68 -7.92 -41.80
CA ARG A 163 -12.92 -6.58 -42.29
C ARG A 163 -14.33 -6.59 -42.87
N THR A 164 -15.26 -5.93 -42.21
CA THR A 164 -16.58 -5.68 -42.75
C THR A 164 -16.37 -4.88 -44.03
N ARG A 165 -16.41 -5.60 -45.16
CA ARG A 165 -16.40 -4.96 -46.48
C ARG A 165 -17.62 -4.07 -46.56
N ASP A 166 -17.36 -2.81 -46.77
CA ASP A 166 -18.23 -1.84 -47.42
C ASP A 166 -19.73 -1.93 -47.08
N ARG A 167 -20.11 -1.37 -45.96
CA ARG A 167 -21.42 -0.75 -45.87
C ARG A 167 -21.35 0.55 -46.65
N LYS A 168 -21.74 0.50 -47.92
CA LYS A 168 -22.14 1.71 -48.67
C LYS A 168 -23.33 2.30 -47.86
N ILE A 169 -23.08 3.40 -47.19
CA ILE A 169 -24.12 4.20 -46.58
C ILE A 169 -24.82 4.90 -47.76
N PRO A 170 -26.15 4.73 -47.89
CA PRO A 170 -26.90 5.42 -48.94
C PRO A 170 -26.88 6.93 -48.76
#